data_a66ccc7ac9028caf33b8737ff5c0bf67
#
_entry.id   a66ccc7ac9028caf33b8737ff5c0bf67
#
_cell.length_a   1.000
_cell.length_b   1.000
_cell.length_c   1.000
_cell.angle_alpha   90.00
_cell.angle_beta   90.00
_cell.angle_gamma   90.00
#
_symmetry.space_group_name_H-M   'P 1'
#
loop_
_entity.id
_entity.type
_entity.pdbx_description
1 polymer ?
#
loop_
_entity_poly.entity_id
_entity_poly.type
_entity_poly.pdbx_seq_one_letter_code
_entity_poly.pdbx_strand_id
1 'polypeptide(L)'
;MELAQAIAEAINSNGQLIAEAGTGTGKTFAYLVPALLAGGKVVISTGTKNLQDQLFQRDLPTVRDALKVPVSIALLKGRSNYVCHYHLERAQTEGTFKTRDDIRHLGKITKYTQMTQSGDKSGLSDVPENAPIWMQVTSTRENCLGQECPQHKECFVLKARKEAMEADVIVVNH
;
A
#
# COMPACT_ATOMS: atom_id res chain seq x y z
N MET A 1 24.36 13.89 -7.78
CA MET A 1 25.21 12.72 -7.53
C MET A 1 25.62 12.58 -6.07
N GLU A 2 25.98 13.67 -5.38
CA GLU A 2 26.42 13.67 -3.97
C GLU A 2 25.45 12.97 -3.01
N LEU A 3 24.13 13.24 -3.11
CA LEU A 3 23.14 12.60 -2.24
C LEU A 3 23.13 11.07 -2.39
N ALA A 4 23.22 10.56 -3.62
CA ALA A 4 23.21 9.12 -3.85
C ALA A 4 24.46 8.43 -3.28
N GLN A 5 25.62 9.09 -3.35
CA GLN A 5 26.87 8.62 -2.76
C GLN A 5 26.80 8.60 -1.23
N ALA A 6 26.31 9.70 -0.61
CA ALA A 6 26.12 9.76 0.83
C ALA A 6 25.14 8.68 1.36
N ILE A 7 24.09 8.38 0.59
CA ILE A 7 23.15 7.29 0.94
C ILE A 7 23.84 5.93 0.81
N ALA A 8 24.62 5.69 -0.24
CA ALA A 8 25.36 4.44 -0.40
C ALA A 8 26.37 4.22 0.74
N GLU A 9 27.09 5.28 1.15
CA GLU A 9 28.01 5.24 2.29
C GLU A 9 27.28 4.92 3.60
N ALA A 10 26.13 5.57 3.85
CA ALA A 10 25.31 5.31 5.03
C ALA A 10 24.81 3.85 5.09
N ILE A 11 24.36 3.31 3.95
CA ILE A 11 23.93 1.91 3.85
C ILE A 11 25.11 0.97 4.14
N ASN A 12 26.26 1.18 3.49
CA ASN A 12 27.43 0.32 3.63
C ASN A 12 28.04 0.33 5.03
N SER A 13 27.92 1.45 5.75
CA SER A 13 28.41 1.61 7.12
C SER A 13 27.38 1.24 8.19
N ASN A 14 26.16 0.81 7.82
CA ASN A 14 25.00 0.70 8.72
C ASN A 14 24.76 1.98 9.51
N GLY A 15 24.99 3.13 8.88
CA GLY A 15 24.90 4.44 9.48
C GLY A 15 23.50 5.06 9.35
N GLN A 16 23.42 6.32 9.75
CA GLN A 16 22.23 7.15 9.62
C GLN A 16 22.56 8.39 8.79
N LEU A 17 21.62 8.78 7.91
CA LEU A 17 21.75 9.98 7.09
C LEU A 17 20.46 10.79 7.19
N ILE A 18 20.59 12.07 7.51
CA ILE A 18 19.53 13.06 7.36
C ILE A 18 19.95 14.00 6.23
N ALA A 19 19.12 14.10 5.21
CA ALA A 19 19.40 14.92 4.05
C ALA A 19 18.19 15.72 3.62
N GLU A 20 18.40 16.99 3.31
CA GLU A 20 17.42 17.86 2.71
C GLU A 20 17.79 18.20 1.27
N ALA A 21 16.82 18.13 0.38
CA ALA A 21 16.99 18.54 -1.01
C ALA A 21 15.70 19.13 -1.54
N GLY A 22 15.79 20.15 -2.37
CA GLY A 22 14.64 20.84 -2.97
C GLY A 22 13.74 19.93 -3.79
N THR A 23 12.52 20.38 -4.12
CA THR A 23 11.62 19.66 -5.02
C THR A 23 12.20 19.60 -6.44
N GLY A 24 11.97 18.51 -7.19
CA GLY A 24 12.45 18.36 -8.56
C GLY A 24 13.93 18.02 -8.73
N THR A 25 14.69 17.85 -7.64
CA THR A 25 16.14 17.58 -7.71
C THR A 25 16.50 16.09 -7.95
N GLY A 26 15.50 15.24 -8.19
CA GLY A 26 15.74 13.82 -8.43
C GLY A 26 15.96 12.98 -7.16
N LYS A 27 15.53 13.47 -5.98
CA LYS A 27 15.65 12.76 -4.69
C LYS A 27 15.25 11.30 -4.77
N THR A 28 14.12 11.01 -5.43
CA THR A 28 13.58 9.65 -5.53
C THR A 28 14.61 8.70 -6.12
N PHE A 29 15.19 9.05 -7.25
CA PHE A 29 16.23 8.23 -7.87
C PHE A 29 17.51 8.18 -7.04
N ALA A 30 17.84 9.28 -6.37
CA ALA A 30 19.05 9.36 -5.54
C ALA A 30 19.03 8.38 -4.36
N TYR A 31 17.86 8.05 -3.80
CA TYR A 31 17.79 7.02 -2.75
C TYR A 31 17.43 5.62 -3.28
N LEU A 32 16.63 5.52 -4.35
CA LEU A 32 16.24 4.22 -4.89
C LEU A 32 17.44 3.45 -5.48
N VAL A 33 18.30 4.13 -6.22
CA VAL A 33 19.44 3.49 -6.88
C VAL A 33 20.37 2.80 -5.87
N PRO A 34 20.93 3.49 -4.87
CA PRO A 34 21.80 2.82 -3.90
C PRO A 34 21.07 1.78 -3.06
N ALA A 35 19.79 2.00 -2.71
CA ALA A 35 19.01 1.04 -1.94
C ALA A 35 18.78 -0.27 -2.70
N LEU A 36 18.48 -0.21 -4.01
CA LEU A 36 18.30 -1.41 -4.84
C LEU A 36 19.62 -2.13 -5.15
N LEU A 37 20.73 -1.40 -5.27
CA LEU A 37 22.05 -1.97 -5.52
C LEU A 37 22.68 -2.64 -4.29
N ALA A 38 22.35 -2.12 -3.09
CA ALA A 38 22.86 -2.68 -1.84
C ALA A 38 22.31 -4.09 -1.56
N GLY A 39 21.14 -4.41 -2.12
CA GLY A 39 20.46 -5.68 -1.84
C GLY A 39 19.87 -5.75 -0.43
N GLY A 40 19.33 -6.94 -0.08
CA GLY A 40 18.66 -7.14 1.20
C GLY A 40 17.23 -6.54 1.23
N LYS A 41 16.65 -6.48 2.42
CA LYS A 41 15.28 -5.99 2.60
C LYS A 41 15.25 -4.47 2.82
N VAL A 42 14.52 -3.77 1.95
CA VAL A 42 14.38 -2.31 1.99
C VAL A 42 12.94 -1.92 2.33
N VAL A 43 12.76 -1.01 3.28
CA VAL A 43 11.45 -0.42 3.59
C VAL A 43 11.49 1.07 3.27
N ILE A 44 10.59 1.51 2.39
CA ILE A 44 10.43 2.91 2.01
C ILE A 44 9.14 3.44 2.61
N SER A 45 9.26 4.35 3.57
CA SER A 45 8.12 4.99 4.22
C SER A 45 7.84 6.36 3.62
N THR A 46 6.57 6.63 3.28
CA THR A 46 6.13 7.87 2.66
C THR A 46 5.11 8.60 3.52
N GLY A 47 5.06 9.94 3.43
CA GLY A 47 4.08 10.76 4.14
C GLY A 47 2.71 10.87 3.44
N THR A 48 2.61 10.48 2.17
CA THR A 48 1.36 10.56 1.40
C THR A 48 1.08 9.32 0.59
N LYS A 49 -0.21 8.99 0.40
CA LYS A 49 -0.66 7.87 -0.42
C LYS A 49 -0.27 8.06 -1.90
N ASN A 50 -0.39 9.29 -2.41
CA ASN A 50 -0.05 9.59 -3.80
C ASN A 50 1.43 9.29 -4.09
N LEU A 51 2.33 9.66 -3.18
CA LEU A 51 3.75 9.33 -3.31
C LEU A 51 3.99 7.83 -3.18
N GLN A 52 3.28 7.15 -2.29
CA GLN A 52 3.34 5.70 -2.15
C GLN A 52 2.95 5.00 -3.45
N ASP A 53 1.82 5.36 -4.03
CA ASP A 53 1.33 4.79 -5.29
C ASP A 53 2.28 5.12 -6.46
N GLN A 54 2.81 6.35 -6.54
CA GLN A 54 3.80 6.75 -7.53
C GLN A 54 5.07 5.90 -7.44
N LEU A 55 5.61 5.74 -6.24
CA LEU A 55 6.81 4.92 -6.02
C LEU A 55 6.60 3.47 -6.46
N PHE A 56 5.48 2.88 -6.05
CA PHE A 56 5.18 1.48 -6.34
C PHE A 56 4.90 1.22 -7.82
N GLN A 57 4.09 2.07 -8.46
CA GLN A 57 3.62 1.84 -9.82
C GLN A 57 4.61 2.29 -10.90
N ARG A 58 5.43 3.30 -10.62
CA ARG A 58 6.28 3.94 -11.62
C ARG A 58 7.76 3.96 -11.27
N ASP A 59 8.11 4.59 -10.15
CA ASP A 59 9.51 4.95 -9.89
C ASP A 59 10.37 3.71 -9.58
N LEU A 60 9.89 2.82 -8.71
CA LEU A 60 10.60 1.57 -8.38
C LEU A 60 10.73 0.61 -9.58
N PRO A 61 9.66 0.31 -10.34
CA PRO A 61 9.81 -0.50 -11.56
C PRO A 61 10.79 0.11 -12.54
N THR A 62 10.75 1.44 -12.76
CA THR A 62 11.67 2.12 -13.67
C THR A 62 13.14 1.94 -13.25
N VAL A 63 13.45 2.12 -11.95
CA VAL A 63 14.83 1.97 -11.44
C VAL A 63 15.25 0.50 -11.48
N ARG A 64 14.39 -0.43 -11.02
CA ARG A 64 14.65 -1.87 -11.06
C ARG A 64 15.03 -2.34 -12.47
N ASP A 65 14.22 -1.95 -13.46
CA ASP A 65 14.40 -2.36 -14.85
C ASP A 65 15.65 -1.73 -15.49
N ALA A 66 15.94 -0.46 -15.16
CA ALA A 66 17.14 0.23 -15.61
C ALA A 66 18.42 -0.39 -15.02
N LEU A 67 18.40 -0.78 -13.75
CA LEU A 67 19.51 -1.45 -13.06
C LEU A 67 19.60 -2.94 -13.38
N LYS A 68 18.55 -3.54 -13.95
CA LYS A 68 18.43 -4.99 -14.21
C LYS A 68 18.62 -5.84 -12.95
N VAL A 69 18.14 -5.35 -11.80
CA VAL A 69 18.19 -6.08 -10.53
C VAL A 69 16.94 -6.91 -10.31
N PRO A 70 17.03 -8.19 -9.90
CA PRO A 70 15.90 -9.08 -9.72
C PRO A 70 15.25 -8.90 -8.34
N VAL A 71 14.72 -7.70 -8.06
CA VAL A 71 14.07 -7.40 -6.78
C VAL A 71 12.55 -7.44 -6.90
N SER A 72 11.90 -8.06 -5.92
CA SER A 72 10.46 -8.06 -5.74
C SER A 72 10.03 -6.83 -4.95
N ILE A 73 8.89 -6.24 -5.33
CA ILE A 73 8.38 -4.99 -4.76
C ILE A 73 6.96 -5.23 -4.26
N ALA A 74 6.68 -4.85 -3.02
CA ALA A 74 5.34 -4.91 -2.44
C ALA A 74 4.88 -3.56 -1.92
N LEU A 75 3.55 -3.37 -1.95
CA LEU A 75 2.85 -2.21 -1.43
C LEU A 75 2.07 -2.62 -0.18
N LEU A 76 2.28 -1.95 0.94
CA LEU A 76 1.52 -2.20 2.15
C LEU A 76 0.88 -0.90 2.65
N LYS A 77 -0.44 -0.86 2.62
CA LYS A 77 -1.26 0.25 3.15
C LYS A 77 -1.86 -0.12 4.51
N GLY A 78 -2.38 0.87 5.21
CA GLY A 78 -3.16 0.64 6.43
C GLY A 78 -4.46 -0.13 6.14
N ARG A 79 -4.99 -0.84 7.14
CA ARG A 79 -6.19 -1.71 7.02
C ARG A 79 -7.40 -1.02 6.37
N SER A 80 -7.64 0.24 6.71
CA SER A 80 -8.76 1.04 6.18
C SER A 80 -8.67 1.35 4.67
N ASN A 81 -7.58 0.93 4.03
CA ASN A 81 -7.44 1.04 2.57
C ASN A 81 -7.82 -0.24 1.83
N TYR A 82 -8.17 -1.31 2.54
CA TYR A 82 -8.58 -2.58 1.96
C TYR A 82 -10.04 -2.89 2.32
N VAL A 83 -10.78 -3.46 1.36
CA VAL A 83 -12.11 -4.02 1.63
C VAL A 83 -11.96 -5.16 2.64
N CYS A 84 -12.84 -5.21 3.60
CA CYS A 84 -12.93 -6.31 4.57
C CYS A 84 -14.13 -7.20 4.23
N HIS A 85 -13.90 -8.46 3.88
CA HIS A 85 -14.96 -9.40 3.54
C HIS A 85 -16.00 -9.52 4.66
N TYR A 86 -15.55 -9.62 5.91
CA TYR A 86 -16.42 -9.70 7.07
C TYR A 86 -17.32 -8.48 7.23
N HIS A 87 -16.75 -7.27 7.15
CA HIS A 87 -17.52 -6.04 7.25
C HIS A 87 -18.41 -5.81 6.03
N LEU A 88 -17.97 -6.22 4.83
CA LEU A 88 -18.78 -6.14 3.62
C LEU A 88 -20.03 -7.03 3.74
N GLU A 89 -19.88 -8.28 4.19
CA GLU A 89 -20.98 -9.22 4.42
C GLU A 89 -21.95 -8.67 5.46
N ARG A 90 -21.46 -8.13 6.57
CA ARG A 90 -22.28 -7.46 7.57
C ARG A 90 -23.02 -6.24 7.02
N ALA A 91 -22.36 -5.43 6.21
CA ALA A 91 -23.00 -4.27 5.59
C ALA A 91 -24.12 -4.68 4.63
N GLN A 92 -24.00 -5.82 3.94
CA GLN A 92 -25.05 -6.35 3.07
C GLN A 92 -26.27 -6.88 3.81
N THR A 93 -26.06 -7.48 5.00
CA THR A 93 -27.12 -8.16 5.76
C THR A 93 -27.75 -7.27 6.83
N GLU A 94 -26.97 -6.44 7.49
CA GLU A 94 -27.36 -5.66 8.66
C GLU A 94 -27.20 -4.15 8.44
N GLY A 95 -26.65 -3.74 7.30
CA GLY A 95 -26.27 -2.36 7.05
C GLY A 95 -27.46 -1.39 7.03
N THR A 96 -27.30 -0.28 7.74
CA THR A 96 -28.24 0.84 7.71
C THR A 96 -27.66 1.93 6.82
N PHE A 97 -28.26 2.13 5.66
CA PHE A 97 -27.80 3.11 4.68
C PHE A 97 -28.62 4.37 4.75
N LYS A 98 -27.94 5.53 4.88
CA LYS A 98 -28.62 6.83 4.98
C LYS A 98 -29.03 7.38 3.62
N THR A 99 -28.34 6.98 2.56
CA THR A 99 -28.56 7.50 1.21
C THR A 99 -28.67 6.40 0.16
N ARG A 100 -29.32 6.70 -0.96
CA ARG A 100 -29.36 5.81 -2.13
C ARG A 100 -27.98 5.62 -2.74
N ASP A 101 -27.09 6.60 -2.59
CA ASP A 101 -25.71 6.51 -3.07
C ASP A 101 -24.92 5.47 -2.27
N ASP A 102 -25.13 5.35 -0.96
CA ASP A 102 -24.48 4.31 -0.16
C ASP A 102 -24.85 2.91 -0.66
N ILE A 103 -26.10 2.67 -0.99
CA ILE A 103 -26.57 1.39 -1.54
C ILE A 103 -25.93 1.12 -2.92
N ARG A 104 -25.87 2.15 -3.78
CA ARG A 104 -25.24 2.04 -5.10
C ARG A 104 -23.75 1.74 -4.97
N HIS A 105 -23.05 2.43 -4.06
CA HIS A 105 -21.63 2.22 -3.78
C HIS A 105 -21.38 0.82 -3.21
N LEU A 106 -22.22 0.34 -2.29
CA LEU A 106 -22.12 -1.02 -1.77
C LEU A 106 -22.19 -2.06 -2.89
N GLY A 107 -23.12 -1.92 -3.84
CA GLY A 107 -23.21 -2.80 -5.00
C GLY A 107 -21.96 -2.79 -5.88
N LYS A 108 -21.33 -1.62 -6.07
CA LYS A 108 -20.06 -1.49 -6.80
C LYS A 108 -18.91 -2.16 -6.05
N ILE A 109 -18.81 -1.93 -4.73
CA ILE A 109 -17.79 -2.53 -3.88
C ILE A 109 -17.92 -4.05 -3.87
N THR A 110 -19.13 -4.57 -3.78
CA THR A 110 -19.39 -6.02 -3.83
C THR A 110 -18.87 -6.64 -5.13
N LYS A 111 -19.18 -6.04 -6.28
CA LYS A 111 -18.69 -6.51 -7.58
C LYS A 111 -17.17 -6.42 -7.68
N TYR A 112 -16.60 -5.31 -7.23
CA TYR A 112 -15.17 -5.10 -7.21
C TYR A 112 -14.45 -6.17 -6.37
N THR A 113 -14.99 -6.50 -5.20
CA THR A 113 -14.41 -7.49 -4.27
C THR A 113 -14.34 -8.90 -4.89
N GLN A 114 -15.24 -9.23 -5.81
CA GLN A 114 -15.22 -10.50 -6.53
C GLN A 114 -14.14 -10.58 -7.63
N MET A 115 -13.68 -9.42 -8.13
CA MET A 115 -12.75 -9.35 -9.26
C MET A 115 -11.32 -8.95 -8.82
N THR A 116 -11.18 -8.22 -7.72
CA THR A 116 -9.89 -7.72 -7.26
C THR A 116 -9.06 -8.80 -6.60
N GLN A 117 -7.75 -8.73 -6.78
CA GLN A 117 -6.79 -9.59 -6.08
C GLN A 117 -6.24 -8.93 -4.81
N SER A 118 -6.17 -7.60 -4.79
CA SER A 118 -5.59 -6.83 -3.69
C SER A 118 -6.63 -6.33 -2.68
N GLY A 119 -7.87 -6.12 -3.09
CA GLY A 119 -8.91 -5.48 -2.29
C GLY A 119 -8.64 -4.01 -1.94
N ASP A 120 -7.63 -3.39 -2.55
CA ASP A 120 -7.29 -1.98 -2.32
C ASP A 120 -8.40 -1.07 -2.88
N LYS A 121 -8.97 -0.21 -2.02
CA LYS A 121 -10.06 0.70 -2.40
C LYS A 121 -9.67 1.69 -3.51
N SER A 122 -8.37 2.01 -3.66
CA SER A 122 -7.89 2.88 -4.73
C SER A 122 -8.07 2.28 -6.13
N GLY A 123 -8.23 0.96 -6.23
CA GLY A 123 -8.57 0.28 -7.48
C GLY A 123 -10.02 0.44 -7.94
N LEU A 124 -10.89 1.05 -7.11
CA LEU A 124 -12.31 1.32 -7.42
C LEU A 124 -12.56 2.82 -7.52
N SER A 125 -12.18 3.45 -8.62
CA SER A 125 -12.35 4.89 -8.86
C SER A 125 -13.81 5.37 -8.92
N ASP A 126 -14.74 4.46 -9.17
CA ASP A 126 -16.19 4.73 -9.26
C ASP A 126 -16.87 5.01 -7.91
N VAL A 127 -16.17 4.81 -6.80
CA VAL A 127 -16.62 5.14 -5.45
C VAL A 127 -15.65 6.16 -4.86
N PRO A 128 -16.09 7.38 -4.54
CA PRO A 128 -15.22 8.41 -3.98
C PRO A 128 -14.43 7.90 -2.76
N GLU A 129 -13.16 8.27 -2.64
CA GLU A 129 -12.30 7.80 -1.56
C GLU A 129 -12.81 8.18 -0.16
N ASN A 130 -13.54 9.31 -0.07
CA ASN A 130 -14.15 9.82 1.14
C ASN A 130 -15.62 9.39 1.33
N ALA A 131 -16.15 8.48 0.49
CA ALA A 131 -17.53 8.02 0.63
C ALA A 131 -17.76 7.33 1.99
N PRO A 132 -18.86 7.67 2.72
CA PRO A 132 -19.12 7.13 4.07
C PRO A 132 -19.20 5.60 4.12
N ILE A 133 -19.59 4.97 3.02
CA ILE A 133 -19.70 3.52 2.90
C ILE A 133 -18.37 2.80 3.22
N TRP A 134 -17.22 3.42 2.94
CA TRP A 134 -15.92 2.82 3.22
C TRP A 134 -15.73 2.50 4.71
N MET A 135 -16.28 3.30 5.62
CA MET A 135 -16.23 3.03 7.06
C MET A 135 -16.98 1.76 7.46
N GLN A 136 -17.98 1.35 6.66
CA GLN A 136 -18.78 0.16 6.93
C GLN A 136 -18.20 -1.12 6.32
N VAL A 137 -17.35 -1.01 5.29
CA VAL A 137 -16.83 -2.16 4.52
C VAL A 137 -15.31 -2.34 4.62
N THR A 138 -14.63 -1.51 5.40
CA THR A 138 -13.20 -1.66 5.74
C THR A 138 -13.04 -1.95 7.22
N SER A 139 -11.83 -2.30 7.66
CA SER A 139 -11.54 -2.54 9.07
C SER A 139 -10.52 -1.56 9.63
N THR A 140 -10.59 -1.35 10.95
CA THR A 140 -9.58 -0.66 11.74
C THR A 140 -8.84 -1.67 12.64
N ARG A 141 -7.88 -1.21 13.43
CA ARG A 141 -7.21 -2.06 14.41
C ARG A 141 -8.18 -2.54 15.49
N GLU A 142 -9.12 -1.68 15.86
CA GLU A 142 -10.04 -1.87 16.98
C GLU A 142 -11.18 -2.82 16.63
N ASN A 143 -11.66 -2.83 15.37
CA ASN A 143 -12.81 -3.63 14.96
C ASN A 143 -12.46 -4.90 14.16
N CYS A 144 -11.18 -5.16 13.94
CA CYS A 144 -10.72 -6.37 13.25
C CYS A 144 -10.69 -7.58 14.18
N LEU A 145 -11.34 -8.68 13.81
CA LEU A 145 -11.40 -9.91 14.59
C LEU A 145 -10.09 -10.72 14.60
N GLY A 146 -9.08 -10.31 13.84
CA GLY A 146 -7.80 -10.99 13.80
C GLY A 146 -7.90 -12.45 13.33
N GLN A 147 -7.30 -13.35 14.08
CA GLN A 147 -7.28 -14.79 13.75
C GLN A 147 -8.67 -15.46 13.89
N GLU A 148 -9.55 -14.88 14.69
CA GLU A 148 -10.91 -15.40 14.92
C GLU A 148 -11.91 -14.99 13.82
N CYS A 149 -11.44 -14.23 12.81
CA CYS A 149 -12.29 -13.79 11.72
C CYS A 149 -12.73 -14.98 10.84
N PRO A 150 -14.04 -15.17 10.60
CA PRO A 150 -14.50 -16.24 9.69
C PRO A 150 -13.96 -16.08 8.27
N GLN A 151 -13.66 -14.85 7.86
CA GLN A 151 -13.09 -14.52 6.55
C GLN A 151 -11.54 -14.39 6.59
N HIS A 152 -10.88 -14.99 7.58
CA HIS A 152 -9.43 -14.83 7.79
C HIS A 152 -8.60 -15.29 6.58
N LYS A 153 -8.97 -16.41 5.96
CA LYS A 153 -8.24 -17.01 4.82
C LYS A 153 -8.25 -16.11 3.57
N GLU A 154 -9.35 -15.40 3.36
CA GLU A 154 -9.57 -14.52 2.19
C GLU A 154 -9.19 -13.06 2.47
N CYS A 155 -8.62 -12.78 3.63
CA CYS A 155 -8.35 -11.43 4.11
C CYS A 155 -7.29 -10.70 3.25
N PHE A 156 -7.69 -9.66 2.55
CA PHE A 156 -6.80 -8.83 1.72
C PHE A 156 -5.65 -8.21 2.51
N VAL A 157 -5.89 -7.79 3.75
CA VAL A 157 -4.82 -7.22 4.62
C VAL A 157 -3.77 -8.28 4.94
N LEU A 158 -4.17 -9.52 5.23
CA LEU A 158 -3.23 -10.61 5.50
C LEU A 158 -2.44 -10.98 4.25
N LYS A 159 -3.11 -11.02 3.09
CA LYS A 159 -2.46 -11.26 1.80
C LYS A 159 -1.40 -10.19 1.51
N ALA A 160 -1.76 -8.90 1.62
CA ALA A 160 -0.83 -7.80 1.42
C ALA A 160 0.36 -7.83 2.40
N ARG A 161 0.13 -8.22 3.67
CA ARG A 161 1.19 -8.38 4.65
C ARG A 161 2.12 -9.53 4.32
N LYS A 162 1.59 -10.66 3.87
CA LYS A 162 2.39 -11.80 3.47
C LYS A 162 3.29 -11.43 2.28
N GLU A 163 2.72 -10.81 1.25
CA GLU A 163 3.46 -10.32 0.10
C GLU A 163 4.57 -9.34 0.51
N ALA A 164 4.27 -8.41 1.43
CA ALA A 164 5.27 -7.48 1.96
C ALA A 164 6.38 -8.18 2.74
N MET A 165 6.07 -9.24 3.50
CA MET A 165 7.09 -10.00 4.22
C MET A 165 8.00 -10.80 3.28
N GLU A 166 7.51 -11.24 2.14
CA GLU A 166 8.27 -11.99 1.14
C GLU A 166 9.05 -11.09 0.18
N ALA A 167 8.65 -9.82 0.01
CA ALA A 167 9.27 -8.89 -0.93
C ALA A 167 10.62 -8.35 -0.44
N ASP A 168 11.50 -8.02 -1.40
CA ASP A 168 12.78 -7.36 -1.14
C ASP A 168 12.61 -5.88 -0.81
N VAL A 169 11.66 -5.22 -1.49
CA VAL A 169 11.36 -3.79 -1.30
C VAL A 169 9.91 -3.62 -0.91
N ILE A 170 9.67 -2.91 0.19
CA ILE A 170 8.32 -2.65 0.71
C ILE A 170 8.07 -1.15 0.73
N VAL A 171 6.98 -0.70 0.11
CA VAL A 171 6.53 0.69 0.19
C VAL A 171 5.39 0.79 1.19
N VAL A 172 5.57 1.61 2.20
CA VAL A 172 4.57 1.85 3.27
C VAL A 172 4.20 3.32 3.37
N ASN A 173 3.07 3.61 4.00
CA ASN A 173 2.66 4.97 4.37
C ASN A 173 2.51 5.04 5.90
N HIS A 174 3.05 6.07 6.52
CA HIS A 174 2.97 6.33 7.97
C HIS A 174 1.94 7.39 8.30
#